data_1b86e24ffc39de3f5cfb7113661bcab9
#
_entry.id   1b86e24ffc39de3f5cfb7113661bcab9
#
_cell.length_a   1.000
_cell.length_b   1.000
_cell.length_c   1.000
_cell.angle_alpha   90.00
_cell.angle_beta   90.00
_cell.angle_gamma   90.00
#
_symmetry.space_group_name_H-M   'P 1'
#
loop_
_entity.id
_entity.type
_entity.pdbx_description
1 polymer ?
#
loop_
_entity_poly.entity_id
_entity_poly.type
_entity_poly.pdbx_seq_one_letter_code
_entity_poly.pdbx_strand_id
1 'polypeptide(L)'
;MKLLWHLSNTLYGTLKGYDAESLYFQAKVFQKVAVTCLTYQGVGKTYLVAFDSAKYERVLFVAHREEILKQAAVSFKNVRHSDDYGFFEGKQKDIGKSVIFASVATLGRSEYLTEEYFAPDYFTYLVIDEFHHAVTDQYQRIVNYFKPQFMLGLTATPERMDGKSIYEICDYNVPYEITLKEAINKGALVPFHYYGIYDETDYSTLKLVKGRYDEKDLNDKYIGNVKRCDLIYKYYKKYRSKRALGFCSSRMHAEEMAKEFCKRGIKSVAVYSNADGEFSEERNVAIEQLKNQEIKVIFSVDMFNEGVDIASLDMVMFLRPTESPTVFLQQLGRGLRISKGKEYVNVLDFIGNYEKAGRAPFLLNGGACIGERTAYDYSEIEYPDDCIVDFDMRLIDLFREMDKKSLSVKERIKQEYYRVKELLDGKVPTRMELFTNMDDNIYEYCMKHSKENPFKRYMDFLYEIHELSAEELKVYSGIGREFLQLIETTDMQKVYKMPILYGFYNEGDVRLAVTDDEVVESWKKFFDRGTNWKDFPKVTSYEEYRKITDKQHLSKAKSMPIKFLKASGKGFFIDKDGYALGIRDELTDVIKVDAFKKQMKDIIEYRTMEYYRRRYVEN
;
A
#
# COMPACT_ATOMS: atom_id res chain seq x y z
N MET A 1 -9.50 31.23 16.31
CA MET A 1 -10.45 30.43 17.07
C MET A 1 -11.65 29.93 16.25
N LYS A 2 -12.39 30.76 15.49
CA LYS A 2 -13.51 30.28 14.63
C LYS A 2 -13.09 29.31 13.52
N LEU A 3 -11.90 29.50 12.91
CA LEU A 3 -11.36 28.61 11.88
C LEU A 3 -10.92 27.24 12.45
N LEU A 4 -10.34 27.25 13.65
CA LEU A 4 -9.96 26.04 14.39
C LEU A 4 -11.20 25.26 14.87
N TRP A 5 -12.26 25.94 15.25
CA TRP A 5 -13.53 25.34 15.60
C TRP A 5 -14.23 24.71 14.38
N HIS A 6 -14.11 25.34 13.18
CA HIS A 6 -14.63 24.80 11.93
C HIS A 6 -13.79 23.61 11.42
N LEU A 7 -12.45 23.66 11.51
CA LEU A 7 -11.55 22.57 11.18
C LEU A 7 -11.70 21.40 12.18
N SER A 8 -11.83 21.70 13.47
CA SER A 8 -12.17 20.72 14.50
C SER A 8 -13.53 20.08 14.25
N ASN A 9 -14.57 20.86 13.94
CA ASN A 9 -15.90 20.31 13.64
C ASN A 9 -15.99 19.62 12.28
N THR A 10 -15.19 20.00 11.29
CA THR A 10 -15.14 19.29 10.00
C THR A 10 -14.37 17.97 10.17
N LEU A 11 -13.24 17.97 10.86
CA LEU A 11 -12.51 16.75 11.25
C LEU A 11 -13.29 15.93 12.29
N TYR A 12 -13.88 16.54 13.32
CA TYR A 12 -14.78 15.88 14.28
C TYR A 12 -16.11 15.44 13.63
N GLY A 13 -16.63 16.18 12.67
CA GLY A 13 -17.82 15.82 11.91
C GLY A 13 -17.57 14.64 10.98
N THR A 14 -16.39 14.57 10.36
CA THR A 14 -15.97 13.46 9.49
C THR A 14 -15.60 12.21 10.31
N LEU A 15 -15.11 12.40 11.53
CA LEU A 15 -14.79 11.33 12.49
C LEU A 15 -16.00 10.92 13.36
N LYS A 16 -17.16 11.57 13.23
CA LYS A 16 -18.37 11.27 14.01
C LYS A 16 -18.98 9.88 13.78
N GLY A 17 -18.51 9.13 12.81
CA GLY A 17 -18.87 7.72 12.64
C GLY A 17 -17.95 6.75 13.42
N TYR A 18 -16.78 7.22 13.82
CA TYR A 18 -15.82 6.49 14.66
C TYR A 18 -15.32 7.46 15.72
N ASP A 19 -15.80 7.23 16.93
CA ASP A 19 -15.43 7.98 18.11
C ASP A 19 -13.89 8.16 18.17
N ALA A 20 -13.43 9.41 18.18
CA ALA A 20 -12.02 9.70 18.44
C ALA A 20 -11.58 9.10 19.79
N GLU A 21 -12.52 8.90 20.73
CA GLU A 21 -12.31 8.10 21.93
C GLU A 21 -12.14 6.60 21.63
N SER A 22 -12.74 6.06 20.57
CA SER A 22 -12.55 4.66 20.16
C SER A 22 -11.16 4.45 19.53
N LEU A 23 -10.68 5.39 18.69
CA LEU A 23 -9.30 5.42 18.21
C LEU A 23 -8.31 5.68 19.37
N TYR A 24 -8.68 6.57 20.29
CA TYR A 24 -7.92 6.86 21.50
C TYR A 24 -7.93 5.68 22.49
N PHE A 25 -9.05 4.99 22.64
CA PHE A 25 -9.16 3.80 23.48
C PHE A 25 -8.42 2.60 22.89
N GLN A 26 -8.45 2.43 21.57
CA GLN A 26 -7.65 1.41 20.89
C GLN A 26 -6.15 1.73 20.98
N ALA A 27 -5.74 2.99 20.80
CA ALA A 27 -4.34 3.41 20.97
C ALA A 27 -3.85 3.29 22.43
N LYS A 28 -4.71 3.50 23.41
CA LYS A 28 -4.34 3.44 24.85
C LYS A 28 -4.08 2.02 25.36
N VAL A 29 -4.60 1.00 24.67
CA VAL A 29 -4.43 -0.42 25.05
C VAL A 29 -3.07 -0.96 24.59
N PHE A 30 -2.36 -0.25 23.70
CA PHE A 30 -1.15 -0.74 23.03
C PHE A 30 0.12 -0.05 23.57
N GLN A 31 0.69 -0.56 24.62
CA GLN A 31 2.09 -0.31 24.96
C GLN A 31 2.98 -1.06 23.96
N LYS A 32 3.74 -0.32 23.14
CA LYS A 32 4.65 -0.79 22.06
C LYS A 32 3.92 -1.40 20.87
N VAL A 33 3.22 -0.61 20.07
CA VAL A 33 2.61 -1.12 18.84
C VAL A 33 2.90 -0.18 17.67
N ALA A 34 3.38 -0.76 16.60
CA ALA A 34 3.34 -0.14 15.28
C ALA A 34 1.91 -0.25 14.73
N VAL A 35 1.36 0.85 14.31
CA VAL A 35 0.00 0.95 13.77
C VAL A 35 0.07 1.64 12.42
N THR A 36 -0.63 1.13 11.43
CA THR A 36 -0.73 1.76 10.11
C THR A 36 -2.12 2.36 9.92
N CYS A 37 -2.17 3.66 9.60
CA CYS A 37 -3.40 4.31 9.16
C CYS A 37 -3.41 4.37 7.63
N LEU A 38 -4.33 3.64 7.00
CA LEU A 38 -4.58 3.70 5.58
C LEU A 38 -5.55 4.85 5.31
N THR A 39 -5.04 5.96 4.80
CA THR A 39 -5.88 7.13 4.54
C THR A 39 -5.53 7.77 3.20
N TYR A 40 -6.55 8.12 2.43
CA TYR A 40 -6.39 8.76 1.13
C TYR A 40 -5.65 10.11 1.24
N GLN A 41 -4.96 10.53 0.18
CA GLN A 41 -4.25 11.82 0.17
C GLN A 41 -5.24 12.99 0.29
N GLY A 42 -4.94 13.94 1.17
CA GLY A 42 -5.78 15.15 1.35
C GLY A 42 -6.72 15.11 2.55
N VAL A 43 -6.88 13.98 3.23
CA VAL A 43 -7.79 13.80 4.40
C VAL A 43 -7.20 14.32 5.72
N GLY A 44 -6.09 15.06 5.71
CA GLY A 44 -5.54 15.68 6.92
C GLY A 44 -4.66 14.77 7.79
N LYS A 45 -4.00 13.75 7.21
CA LYS A 45 -3.08 12.82 7.92
C LYS A 45 -2.14 13.51 8.90
N THR A 46 -1.48 14.57 8.45
CA THR A 46 -0.48 15.28 9.26
C THR A 46 -1.09 15.98 10.48
N TYR A 47 -2.31 16.53 10.35
CA TYR A 47 -3.04 17.10 11.49
C TYR A 47 -3.48 16.03 12.48
N LEU A 48 -3.96 14.88 11.99
CA LEU A 48 -4.28 13.73 12.84
C LEU A 48 -3.08 13.34 13.72
N VAL A 49 -1.92 13.22 13.10
CA VAL A 49 -0.67 12.89 13.82
C VAL A 49 -0.27 13.99 14.79
N ALA A 50 -0.37 15.25 14.39
CA ALA A 50 -0.04 16.37 15.26
C ALA A 50 -0.91 16.37 16.54
N PHE A 51 -2.21 16.07 16.41
CA PHE A 51 -3.13 15.94 17.54
C PHE A 51 -2.82 14.69 18.40
N ASP A 52 -2.68 13.51 17.78
CA ASP A 52 -2.44 12.28 18.52
C ASP A 52 -1.09 12.30 19.25
N SER A 53 -0.07 12.84 18.60
CA SER A 53 1.27 12.96 19.20
C SER A 53 1.38 14.05 20.28
N ALA A 54 0.37 14.91 20.47
CA ALA A 54 0.44 16.05 21.41
C ALA A 54 0.65 15.63 22.87
N LYS A 55 0.23 14.43 23.23
CA LYS A 55 0.40 13.83 24.57
C LYS A 55 1.80 13.24 24.81
N TYR A 56 2.63 13.13 23.78
CA TYR A 56 3.98 12.57 23.86
C TYR A 56 5.02 13.68 23.95
N GLU A 57 5.99 13.50 24.84
CA GLU A 57 7.03 14.49 25.11
C GLU A 57 8.00 14.64 23.94
N ARG A 58 8.40 13.53 23.32
CA ARG A 58 9.41 13.50 22.26
C ARG A 58 8.90 12.72 21.05
N VAL A 59 8.82 13.42 19.94
CA VAL A 59 8.26 12.92 18.68
C VAL A 59 9.27 12.98 17.56
N LEU A 60 9.41 11.89 16.83
CA LEU A 60 10.16 11.83 15.58
C LEU A 60 9.19 11.66 14.42
N PHE A 61 9.19 12.61 13.48
CA PHE A 61 8.44 12.53 12.22
C PHE A 61 9.41 12.28 11.06
N VAL A 62 9.27 11.17 10.37
CA VAL A 62 10.16 10.76 9.28
C VAL A 62 9.43 10.80 7.95
N ALA A 63 10.02 11.47 6.96
CA ALA A 63 9.55 11.48 5.57
C ALA A 63 10.74 11.51 4.60
N HIS A 64 10.47 11.22 3.33
CA HIS A 64 11.53 11.17 2.31
C HIS A 64 11.79 12.52 1.61
N ARG A 65 10.88 13.51 1.72
CA ARG A 65 10.99 14.83 1.08
C ARG A 65 10.96 15.96 2.09
N GLU A 66 11.83 16.95 1.89
CA GLU A 66 11.93 18.15 2.73
C GLU A 66 10.62 18.95 2.77
N GLU A 67 9.90 19.03 1.66
CA GLU A 67 8.64 19.78 1.59
C GLU A 67 7.57 19.16 2.51
N ILE A 68 7.54 17.84 2.61
CA ILE A 68 6.62 17.13 3.53
C ILE A 68 6.98 17.47 4.98
N LEU A 69 8.28 17.48 5.32
CA LEU A 69 8.74 17.82 6.66
C LEU A 69 8.37 19.25 7.04
N LYS A 70 8.57 20.22 6.13
CA LYS A 70 8.21 21.63 6.35
C LYS A 70 6.70 21.81 6.52
N GLN A 71 5.88 21.14 5.70
CA GLN A 71 4.42 21.15 5.84
C GLN A 71 3.96 20.50 7.15
N ALA A 72 4.58 19.40 7.54
CA ALA A 72 4.31 18.74 8.81
C ALA A 72 4.64 19.66 10.00
N ALA A 73 5.77 20.34 9.96
CA ALA A 73 6.16 21.30 11.00
C ALA A 73 5.12 22.42 11.18
N VAL A 74 4.58 22.96 10.10
CA VAL A 74 3.49 23.96 10.18
C VAL A 74 2.25 23.38 10.85
N SER A 75 1.86 22.16 10.50
CA SER A 75 0.70 21.49 11.10
C SER A 75 0.91 21.23 12.60
N PHE A 76 2.10 20.79 12.98
CA PHE A 76 2.46 20.54 14.37
C PHE A 76 2.51 21.86 15.18
N LYS A 77 3.09 22.93 14.61
CA LYS A 77 3.08 24.25 15.23
C LYS A 77 1.66 24.73 15.51
N ASN A 78 0.76 24.58 14.53
CA ASN A 78 -0.64 24.98 14.66
C ASN A 78 -1.39 24.22 15.76
N VAL A 79 -1.08 22.94 15.95
CA VAL A 79 -1.75 22.07 16.93
C VAL A 79 -1.12 22.22 18.33
N ARG A 80 0.21 22.19 18.41
CA ARG A 80 0.94 22.23 19.69
C ARG A 80 1.12 23.63 20.23
N HIS A 81 0.90 24.68 19.41
CA HIS A 81 1.16 26.07 19.75
C HIS A 81 2.59 26.30 20.30
N SER A 82 3.57 25.57 19.75
CA SER A 82 4.95 25.55 20.19
C SER A 82 5.89 25.64 19.00
N ASP A 83 6.98 26.37 19.15
CA ASP A 83 8.11 26.44 18.22
C ASP A 83 9.29 25.53 18.66
N ASP A 84 9.08 24.64 19.64
CA ASP A 84 10.08 23.67 20.07
C ASP A 84 10.14 22.46 19.14
N TYR A 85 10.51 22.72 17.90
CA TYR A 85 10.78 21.69 16.90
C TYR A 85 12.08 21.98 16.16
N GLY A 86 12.63 20.94 15.53
CA GLY A 86 13.86 21.01 14.75
C GLY A 86 13.81 20.12 13.53
N PHE A 87 14.79 20.31 12.62
CA PHE A 87 14.95 19.50 11.42
C PHE A 87 16.25 18.70 11.46
N PHE A 88 16.15 17.45 11.00
CA PHE A 88 17.30 16.57 10.83
C PHE A 88 17.37 16.14 9.36
N GLU A 89 17.86 17.06 8.53
CA GLU A 89 17.92 16.91 7.07
C GLU A 89 19.16 17.60 6.47
N GLY A 90 19.70 17.09 5.37
CA GLY A 90 20.79 17.72 4.64
C GLY A 90 21.95 18.13 5.55
N LYS A 91 22.19 19.44 5.67
CA LYS A 91 23.21 20.03 6.55
C LYS A 91 22.68 20.36 7.96
N GLN A 92 21.38 20.48 8.12
CA GLN A 92 20.73 20.80 9.40
C GLN A 92 20.58 19.53 10.26
N LYS A 93 21.06 19.58 11.49
CA LYS A 93 21.12 18.47 12.45
C LYS A 93 20.67 18.93 13.83
N ASP A 94 19.41 19.38 13.93
CA ASP A 94 18.86 19.84 15.19
C ASP A 94 18.67 18.65 16.14
N ILE A 95 19.10 18.82 17.38
CA ILE A 95 18.94 17.87 18.48
C ILE A 95 18.30 18.58 19.69
N GLY A 96 17.81 17.83 20.66
CA GLY A 96 17.29 18.40 21.91
C GLY A 96 15.90 19.05 21.82
N LYS A 97 15.22 18.93 20.70
CA LYS A 97 13.87 19.44 20.47
C LYS A 97 12.80 18.41 20.82
N SER A 98 11.62 18.89 21.22
CA SER A 98 10.48 17.99 21.53
C SER A 98 9.94 17.31 20.27
N VAL A 99 10.01 17.96 19.12
CA VAL A 99 9.63 17.38 17.82
C VAL A 99 10.80 17.50 16.85
N ILE A 100 11.22 16.37 16.29
CA ILE A 100 12.23 16.33 15.21
C ILE A 100 11.56 15.87 13.93
N PHE A 101 11.71 16.68 12.86
CA PHE A 101 11.33 16.33 11.49
C PHE A 101 12.57 15.86 10.75
N ALA A 102 12.64 14.57 10.43
CA ALA A 102 13.84 13.96 9.87
C ALA A 102 13.63 13.44 8.45
N SER A 103 14.57 13.77 7.56
CA SER A 103 14.64 13.15 6.24
C SER A 103 15.22 11.73 6.38
N VAL A 104 14.55 10.74 5.77
CA VAL A 104 15.04 9.36 5.75
C VAL A 104 16.42 9.24 5.09
N ALA A 105 16.68 10.06 4.05
CA ALA A 105 17.96 10.08 3.34
C ALA A 105 19.12 10.54 4.24
N THR A 106 18.82 11.32 5.28
CA THR A 106 19.81 11.76 6.27
C THR A 106 19.82 10.82 7.47
N LEU A 107 18.71 10.74 8.22
CA LEU A 107 18.66 9.97 9.47
C LEU A 107 18.86 8.46 9.26
N GLY A 108 18.47 7.90 8.11
CA GLY A 108 18.65 6.49 7.78
C GLY A 108 20.10 6.07 7.47
N ARG A 109 21.08 6.97 7.59
CA ARG A 109 22.49 6.62 7.51
C ARG A 109 22.99 6.14 8.87
N SER A 110 23.80 5.08 8.88
CA SER A 110 24.28 4.45 10.12
C SER A 110 25.08 5.40 11.01
N GLU A 111 25.74 6.41 10.43
CA GLU A 111 26.51 7.42 11.15
C GLU A 111 25.66 8.31 12.07
N TYR A 112 24.36 8.45 11.78
CA TYR A 112 23.43 9.27 12.59
C TYR A 112 22.55 8.45 13.54
N LEU A 113 22.55 7.14 13.42
CA LEU A 113 21.82 6.23 14.31
C LEU A 113 22.76 5.78 15.44
N THR A 114 23.13 6.74 16.27
CA THR A 114 24.05 6.56 17.41
C THR A 114 23.56 7.36 18.61
N GLU A 115 24.01 6.98 19.81
CA GLU A 115 23.65 7.67 21.06
C GLU A 115 24.17 9.11 21.13
N GLU A 116 25.16 9.46 20.28
CA GLU A 116 25.68 10.84 20.18
C GLU A 116 24.59 11.80 19.68
N TYR A 117 23.73 11.36 18.77
CA TYR A 117 22.61 12.15 18.26
C TYR A 117 21.32 11.87 19.04
N PHE A 118 20.90 10.62 19.11
CA PHE A 118 19.67 10.21 19.75
C PHE A 118 19.83 8.79 20.31
N ALA A 119 19.59 8.60 21.62
CA ALA A 119 19.51 7.27 22.19
C ALA A 119 18.34 6.46 21.58
N PRO A 120 18.40 5.13 21.56
CA PRO A 120 17.34 4.31 20.97
C PRO A 120 15.93 4.55 21.53
N ASP A 121 15.82 4.93 22.79
CA ASP A 121 14.57 5.24 23.51
C ASP A 121 14.28 6.75 23.60
N TYR A 122 15.06 7.59 22.90
CA TYR A 122 14.93 9.05 22.99
C TYR A 122 13.55 9.54 22.58
N PHE A 123 12.98 8.98 21.49
CA PHE A 123 11.65 9.34 21.02
C PHE A 123 10.60 8.39 21.58
N THR A 124 9.56 8.96 22.19
CA THR A 124 8.44 8.20 22.73
C THR A 124 7.37 7.92 21.67
N TYR A 125 7.36 8.71 20.59
CA TYR A 125 6.43 8.57 19.46
C TYR A 125 7.20 8.70 18.14
N LEU A 126 7.09 7.68 17.28
CA LEU A 126 7.69 7.66 15.94
C LEU A 126 6.60 7.69 14.89
N VAL A 127 6.69 8.63 13.95
CA VAL A 127 5.82 8.71 12.78
C VAL A 127 6.61 8.42 11.52
N ILE A 128 6.07 7.60 10.67
CA ILE A 128 6.62 7.36 9.33
C ILE A 128 5.54 7.72 8.30
N ASP A 129 5.76 8.80 7.58
CA ASP A 129 4.90 9.17 6.45
C ASP A 129 5.29 8.40 5.20
N GLU A 130 4.30 8.16 4.33
CA GLU A 130 4.39 7.25 3.19
C GLU A 130 4.95 5.88 3.61
N PHE A 131 4.28 5.27 4.59
CA PHE A 131 4.71 4.04 5.27
C PHE A 131 4.94 2.86 4.32
N HIS A 132 4.38 2.90 3.11
CA HIS A 132 4.69 1.92 2.07
C HIS A 132 6.18 1.88 1.69
N HIS A 133 6.97 2.90 2.01
CA HIS A 133 8.44 2.90 1.88
C HIS A 133 9.18 2.28 3.06
N ALA A 134 8.49 1.94 4.16
CA ALA A 134 9.11 1.49 5.41
C ALA A 134 9.95 0.19 5.29
N VAL A 135 9.73 -0.60 4.26
CA VAL A 135 10.48 -1.84 3.98
C VAL A 135 11.85 -1.63 3.31
N THR A 136 12.17 -0.40 2.89
CA THR A 136 13.49 -0.11 2.31
C THR A 136 14.57 -0.04 3.39
N ASP A 137 15.81 -0.35 3.03
CA ASP A 137 16.93 -0.46 3.99
C ASP A 137 17.12 0.77 4.87
N GLN A 138 16.92 1.97 4.33
CA GLN A 138 17.08 3.21 5.10
C GLN A 138 15.99 3.37 6.16
N TYR A 139 14.74 3.08 5.81
CA TYR A 139 13.63 3.10 6.76
C TYR A 139 13.77 1.99 7.79
N GLN A 140 14.17 0.78 7.36
CA GLN A 140 14.38 -0.35 8.26
C GLN A 140 15.45 -0.06 9.32
N ARG A 141 16.54 0.63 8.94
CA ARG A 141 17.55 1.04 9.94
C ARG A 141 16.96 1.96 11.01
N ILE A 142 16.09 2.92 10.62
CA ILE A 142 15.42 3.83 11.58
C ILE A 142 14.48 3.05 12.49
N VAL A 143 13.61 2.21 11.91
CA VAL A 143 12.63 1.40 12.65
C VAL A 143 13.29 0.43 13.63
N ASN A 144 14.40 -0.19 13.22
CA ASN A 144 15.12 -1.14 14.05
C ASN A 144 15.96 -0.48 15.14
N TYR A 145 16.43 0.76 14.90
CA TYR A 145 17.25 1.49 15.87
C TYR A 145 16.41 2.06 17.01
N PHE A 146 15.33 2.80 16.68
CA PHE A 146 14.50 3.45 17.69
C PHE A 146 13.55 2.47 18.36
N LYS A 147 13.30 2.69 19.66
CA LYS A 147 12.39 1.89 20.49
C LYS A 147 11.31 2.79 21.09
N PRO A 148 10.44 3.39 20.27
CA PRO A 148 9.40 4.28 20.74
C PRO A 148 8.35 3.49 21.56
N GLN A 149 7.60 4.21 22.40
CA GLN A 149 6.42 3.65 23.05
C GLN A 149 5.30 3.37 22.04
N PHE A 150 5.23 4.19 20.97
CA PHE A 150 4.25 4.06 19.92
C PHE A 150 4.84 4.44 18.56
N MET A 151 4.56 3.64 17.53
CA MET A 151 4.92 3.93 16.15
C MET A 151 3.66 4.00 15.29
N LEU A 152 3.55 5.08 14.50
CA LEU A 152 2.46 5.30 13.57
C LEU A 152 2.99 5.36 12.13
N GLY A 153 2.51 4.46 11.29
CA GLY A 153 2.69 4.51 9.85
C GLY A 153 1.51 5.20 9.17
N LEU A 154 1.77 6.09 8.24
CA LEU A 154 0.77 6.75 7.42
C LEU A 154 0.99 6.39 5.96
N THR A 155 -0.01 5.89 5.26
CA THR A 155 0.06 5.67 3.83
C THR A 155 -1.31 5.84 3.17
N ALA A 156 -1.30 6.27 1.92
CA ALA A 156 -2.50 6.28 1.07
C ALA A 156 -2.63 4.97 0.27
N THR A 157 -1.55 4.20 0.19
CA THR A 157 -1.45 3.00 -0.64
C THR A 157 -0.65 1.96 0.13
N PRO A 158 -1.30 0.96 0.73
CA PRO A 158 -0.62 -0.10 1.48
C PRO A 158 0.16 -1.06 0.57
N GLU A 159 -0.21 -1.12 -0.70
CA GLU A 159 0.37 -2.03 -1.68
C GLU A 159 1.66 -1.46 -2.26
N ARG A 160 2.69 -2.27 -2.28
CA ARG A 160 3.98 -1.95 -2.89
C ARG A 160 4.31 -2.86 -4.06
N MET A 161 5.09 -2.28 -4.98
CA MET A 161 5.55 -2.97 -6.18
C MET A 161 6.74 -3.92 -5.93
N ASP A 162 7.39 -3.88 -4.75
CA ASP A 162 8.60 -4.66 -4.43
C ASP A 162 8.38 -5.89 -3.52
N GLY A 163 7.14 -6.23 -3.22
CA GLY A 163 6.75 -7.47 -2.54
C GLY A 163 7.06 -7.57 -1.05
N LYS A 164 7.61 -6.53 -0.44
CA LYS A 164 7.84 -6.54 1.00
C LYS A 164 6.61 -6.05 1.75
N SER A 165 6.15 -6.83 2.71
CA SER A 165 4.95 -6.49 3.49
C SER A 165 5.22 -5.38 4.50
N ILE A 166 4.49 -4.28 4.41
CA ILE A 166 4.49 -3.24 5.44
C ILE A 166 3.74 -3.69 6.69
N TYR A 167 2.85 -4.67 6.55
CA TYR A 167 2.01 -5.16 7.64
C TYR A 167 2.81 -5.88 8.73
N GLU A 168 3.92 -6.52 8.38
CA GLU A 168 4.83 -7.13 9.37
C GLU A 168 5.46 -6.08 10.29
N ILE A 169 5.81 -4.90 9.75
CA ILE A 169 6.45 -3.84 10.52
C ILE A 169 5.50 -3.28 11.58
N CYS A 170 4.19 -3.32 11.34
CA CYS A 170 3.15 -2.87 12.25
C CYS A 170 2.39 -4.01 12.94
N ASP A 171 2.97 -5.21 12.99
CA ASP A 171 2.34 -6.40 13.59
C ASP A 171 0.90 -6.62 13.10
N TYR A 172 0.64 -6.32 11.80
CA TYR A 172 -0.69 -6.39 11.16
C TYR A 172 -1.77 -5.50 11.78
N ASN A 173 -1.37 -4.45 12.51
CA ASN A 173 -2.32 -3.50 13.10
C ASN A 173 -2.66 -2.40 12.10
N VAL A 174 -3.87 -2.42 11.58
CA VAL A 174 -4.45 -1.37 10.73
C VAL A 174 -5.73 -0.85 11.40
N PRO A 175 -5.63 0.10 12.35
CA PRO A 175 -6.79 0.54 13.12
C PRO A 175 -7.74 1.44 12.33
N TYR A 176 -7.28 2.05 11.25
CA TYR A 176 -8.08 2.97 10.47
C TYR A 176 -7.74 2.89 8.98
N GLU A 177 -8.76 2.70 8.19
CA GLU A 177 -8.72 2.74 6.73
C GLU A 177 -9.88 3.61 6.23
N ILE A 178 -9.62 4.45 5.23
CA ILE A 178 -10.65 5.21 4.53
C ILE A 178 -10.40 5.12 3.03
N THR A 179 -11.38 4.61 2.30
CA THR A 179 -11.33 4.50 0.84
C THR A 179 -11.59 5.86 0.18
N LEU A 180 -11.27 5.98 -1.12
CA LEU A 180 -11.60 7.16 -1.92
C LEU A 180 -13.10 7.47 -1.87
N LYS A 181 -13.95 6.45 -2.07
CA LYS A 181 -15.40 6.55 -2.05
C LYS A 181 -15.90 7.10 -0.71
N GLU A 182 -15.42 6.54 0.38
CA GLU A 182 -15.79 7.01 1.72
C GLU A 182 -15.31 8.43 2.02
N ALA A 183 -14.09 8.78 1.58
CA ALA A 183 -13.55 10.12 1.81
C ALA A 183 -14.36 11.20 1.08
N ILE A 184 -14.84 10.92 -0.14
CA ILE A 184 -15.70 11.81 -0.89
C ILE A 184 -17.11 11.86 -0.25
N ASN A 185 -17.72 10.72 0.00
CA ASN A 185 -19.08 10.63 0.56
C ASN A 185 -19.17 11.26 1.96
N LYS A 186 -18.09 11.24 2.73
CA LYS A 186 -17.99 11.92 4.03
C LYS A 186 -17.61 13.42 3.91
N GLY A 187 -17.44 13.95 2.72
CA GLY A 187 -17.08 15.34 2.47
C GLY A 187 -15.66 15.72 2.92
N ALA A 188 -14.76 14.75 3.06
CA ALA A 188 -13.34 14.99 3.35
C ALA A 188 -12.53 15.35 2.10
N LEU A 189 -13.06 15.01 0.92
CA LEU A 189 -12.57 15.36 -0.40
C LEU A 189 -13.71 15.94 -1.23
N VAL A 190 -13.39 16.76 -2.26
CA VAL A 190 -14.39 17.18 -3.23
C VAL A 190 -14.67 16.06 -4.23
N PRO A 191 -15.88 15.96 -4.80
CA PRO A 191 -16.16 15.04 -5.88
C PRO A 191 -15.36 15.38 -7.13
N PHE A 192 -15.28 14.43 -8.06
CA PHE A 192 -14.65 14.61 -9.35
C PHE A 192 -15.65 14.44 -10.51
N HIS A 193 -15.40 15.19 -11.58
CA HIS A 193 -16.03 14.97 -12.87
C HIS A 193 -14.97 14.42 -13.82
N TYR A 194 -15.00 13.11 -14.02
CA TYR A 194 -14.06 12.38 -14.85
C TYR A 194 -14.58 12.20 -16.27
N TYR A 195 -13.72 12.53 -17.22
CA TYR A 195 -13.98 12.41 -18.64
C TYR A 195 -12.90 11.54 -19.29
N GLY A 196 -13.24 10.30 -19.60
CA GLY A 196 -12.42 9.40 -20.40
C GLY A 196 -12.56 9.76 -21.88
N ILE A 197 -11.49 10.26 -22.46
CA ILE A 197 -11.45 10.79 -23.83
C ILE A 197 -10.69 9.81 -24.71
N TYR A 198 -11.31 9.35 -25.80
CA TYR A 198 -10.65 8.45 -26.72
C TYR A 198 -9.49 9.18 -27.44
N ASP A 199 -8.28 8.67 -27.23
CA ASP A 199 -7.04 9.08 -27.90
C ASP A 199 -6.70 8.06 -28.99
N GLU A 200 -6.62 8.50 -30.23
CA GLU A 200 -6.34 7.65 -31.39
C GLU A 200 -4.87 7.15 -31.45
N THR A 201 -4.05 7.50 -30.46
CA THR A 201 -2.67 7.02 -30.38
C THR A 201 -2.63 5.50 -30.28
N ASP A 202 -1.94 4.86 -31.21
CA ASP A 202 -1.77 3.42 -31.23
C ASP A 202 -0.56 2.98 -30.39
N TYR A 203 -0.84 2.27 -29.30
CA TYR A 203 0.16 1.72 -28.39
C TYR A 203 0.48 0.24 -28.66
N SER A 204 -0.23 -0.42 -29.60
CA SER A 204 -0.06 -1.86 -29.86
C SER A 204 1.34 -2.23 -30.35
N THR A 205 2.06 -1.27 -30.93
CA THR A 205 3.42 -1.43 -31.44
C THR A 205 4.51 -1.12 -30.41
N LEU A 206 4.14 -0.59 -29.25
CA LEU A 206 5.09 -0.16 -28.23
C LEU A 206 5.47 -1.31 -27.31
N LYS A 207 6.74 -1.36 -26.92
CA LYS A 207 7.24 -2.38 -26.00
C LYS A 207 7.05 -1.97 -24.54
N LEU A 208 6.60 -2.91 -23.72
CA LEU A 208 6.61 -2.78 -22.27
C LEU A 208 7.93 -3.30 -21.71
N VAL A 209 8.64 -2.44 -20.98
CA VAL A 209 9.87 -2.77 -20.25
C VAL A 209 9.59 -2.60 -18.77
N LYS A 210 9.66 -3.69 -18.00
CA LYS A 210 9.31 -3.69 -16.56
C LYS A 210 7.91 -3.10 -16.27
N GLY A 211 6.93 -3.42 -17.12
CA GLY A 211 5.54 -2.96 -16.97
C GLY A 211 5.29 -1.48 -17.33
N ARG A 212 6.26 -0.81 -17.94
CA ARG A 212 6.15 0.57 -18.43
C ARG A 212 6.50 0.66 -19.91
N TYR A 213 5.86 1.58 -20.62
CA TYR A 213 6.26 1.89 -21.98
C TYR A 213 7.58 2.65 -22.00
N ASP A 214 8.42 2.35 -23.00
CA ASP A 214 9.69 3.07 -23.19
C ASP A 214 9.42 4.55 -23.48
N GLU A 215 10.17 5.43 -22.81
CA GLU A 215 10.01 6.90 -22.93
C GLU A 215 10.24 7.38 -24.36
N LYS A 216 11.22 6.80 -25.04
CA LYS A 216 11.53 7.17 -26.43
C LYS A 216 10.40 6.79 -27.36
N ASP A 217 9.86 5.59 -27.22
CA ASP A 217 8.74 5.12 -28.03
C ASP A 217 7.49 6.00 -27.82
N LEU A 218 7.22 6.43 -26.57
CA LEU A 218 6.15 7.38 -26.26
C LEU A 218 6.42 8.77 -26.87
N ASN A 219 7.65 9.26 -26.82
CA ASN A 219 8.00 10.53 -27.43
C ASN A 219 7.76 10.52 -28.94
N ASP A 220 8.09 9.43 -29.62
CA ASP A 220 7.85 9.26 -31.06
C ASP A 220 6.34 9.33 -31.42
N LYS A 221 5.45 8.98 -30.47
CA LYS A 221 3.99 9.09 -30.67
C LYS A 221 3.42 10.47 -30.32
N TYR A 222 4.05 11.18 -29.38
CA TYR A 222 3.49 12.41 -28.82
C TYR A 222 4.09 13.69 -29.40
N ILE A 223 5.40 13.70 -29.63
CA ILE A 223 6.08 14.91 -30.09
C ILE A 223 5.72 15.19 -31.54
N GLY A 224 5.32 16.44 -31.81
CA GLY A 224 4.85 16.85 -33.12
C GLY A 224 3.47 16.32 -33.53
N ASN A 225 2.77 15.61 -32.63
CA ASN A 225 1.42 15.12 -32.90
C ASN A 225 0.37 16.23 -32.71
N VAL A 226 0.20 17.07 -33.73
CA VAL A 226 -0.72 18.22 -33.73
C VAL A 226 -2.15 17.80 -33.42
N LYS A 227 -2.62 16.67 -34.01
CA LYS A 227 -4.00 16.18 -33.78
C LYS A 227 -4.25 15.89 -32.29
N ARG A 228 -3.27 15.27 -31.64
CA ARG A 228 -3.35 14.98 -30.20
C ARG A 228 -3.33 16.26 -29.36
N CYS A 229 -2.46 17.20 -29.67
CA CYS A 229 -2.43 18.49 -29.00
C CYS A 229 -3.74 19.27 -29.16
N ASP A 230 -4.34 19.23 -30.36
CA ASP A 230 -5.64 19.86 -30.63
C ASP A 230 -6.78 19.17 -29.85
N LEU A 231 -6.76 17.84 -29.73
CA LEU A 231 -7.69 17.09 -28.90
C LEU A 231 -7.61 17.53 -27.44
N ILE A 232 -6.41 17.55 -26.86
CA ILE A 232 -6.17 17.97 -25.46
C ILE A 232 -6.63 19.40 -25.26
N TYR A 233 -6.26 20.32 -26.14
CA TYR A 233 -6.64 21.72 -26.05
C TYR A 233 -8.17 21.92 -26.17
N LYS A 234 -8.83 21.18 -27.08
CA LYS A 234 -10.30 21.21 -27.25
C LYS A 234 -11.02 20.86 -25.94
N TYR A 235 -10.62 19.79 -25.29
CA TYR A 235 -11.26 19.36 -24.06
C TYR A 235 -10.90 20.28 -22.87
N TYR A 236 -9.66 20.77 -22.79
CA TYR A 236 -9.30 21.80 -21.83
C TYR A 236 -10.19 23.05 -21.96
N LYS A 237 -10.46 23.51 -23.18
CA LYS A 237 -11.34 24.67 -23.42
C LYS A 237 -12.81 24.36 -23.10
N LYS A 238 -13.27 23.15 -23.38
CA LYS A 238 -14.65 22.71 -23.10
C LYS A 238 -14.97 22.78 -21.61
N TYR A 239 -14.07 22.28 -20.77
CA TYR A 239 -14.29 22.19 -19.31
C TYR A 239 -13.72 23.34 -18.52
N ARG A 240 -13.05 24.27 -19.13
CA ARG A 240 -12.54 25.53 -18.59
C ARG A 240 -11.91 25.40 -17.19
N SER A 241 -10.63 25.65 -17.09
CA SER A 241 -9.89 25.61 -15.83
C SER A 241 -9.24 26.95 -15.54
N LYS A 242 -9.12 27.27 -14.26
CA LYS A 242 -8.30 28.37 -13.76
C LYS A 242 -6.92 27.88 -13.34
N ARG A 243 -6.82 26.64 -12.86
CA ARG A 243 -5.59 26.01 -12.35
C ARG A 243 -5.58 24.54 -12.70
N ALA A 244 -4.89 24.18 -13.77
CA ALA A 244 -4.77 22.83 -14.26
C ALA A 244 -3.38 22.23 -14.03
N LEU A 245 -3.34 20.91 -13.83
CA LEU A 245 -2.12 20.12 -13.79
C LEU A 245 -2.22 19.00 -14.82
N GLY A 246 -1.26 18.93 -15.77
CA GLY A 246 -1.15 17.89 -16.78
C GLY A 246 0.03 16.95 -16.47
N PHE A 247 -0.22 15.65 -16.45
CA PHE A 247 0.81 14.62 -16.23
C PHE A 247 1.30 14.06 -17.56
N CYS A 248 2.58 14.33 -17.87
CA CYS A 248 3.25 13.95 -19.11
C CYS A 248 4.17 12.74 -18.93
N SER A 249 4.54 12.08 -20.03
CA SER A 249 5.41 10.90 -20.05
C SER A 249 6.88 11.25 -19.93
N SER A 250 7.29 12.42 -20.45
CA SER A 250 8.69 12.81 -20.55
C SER A 250 8.85 14.33 -20.46
N ARG A 251 10.09 14.79 -20.26
CA ARG A 251 10.46 16.22 -20.30
C ARG A 251 10.08 16.85 -21.62
N MET A 252 10.42 16.19 -22.73
CA MET A 252 10.10 16.67 -24.07
C MET A 252 8.59 16.81 -24.26
N HIS A 253 7.80 15.85 -23.80
CA HIS A 253 6.35 15.92 -23.87
C HIS A 253 5.79 17.09 -23.04
N ALA A 254 6.30 17.33 -21.83
CA ALA A 254 5.85 18.44 -21.00
C ALA A 254 6.20 19.81 -21.64
N GLU A 255 7.40 19.96 -22.18
CA GLU A 255 7.84 21.15 -22.93
C GLU A 255 6.96 21.42 -24.16
N GLU A 256 6.72 20.39 -24.97
CA GLU A 256 5.87 20.50 -26.17
C GLU A 256 4.45 20.92 -25.81
N MET A 257 3.87 20.35 -24.75
CA MET A 257 2.53 20.71 -24.30
C MET A 257 2.49 22.15 -23.78
N ALA A 258 3.48 22.59 -22.99
CA ALA A 258 3.57 23.95 -22.50
C ALA A 258 3.68 24.95 -23.66
N LYS A 259 4.57 24.68 -24.60
CA LYS A 259 4.78 25.48 -25.83
C LYS A 259 3.49 25.58 -26.65
N GLU A 260 2.82 24.48 -26.90
CA GLU A 260 1.61 24.43 -27.71
C GLU A 260 0.43 25.15 -27.05
N PHE A 261 0.31 25.07 -25.72
CA PHE A 261 -0.70 25.85 -24.99
C PHE A 261 -0.38 27.33 -24.97
N CYS A 262 0.87 27.72 -24.80
CA CYS A 262 1.31 29.12 -24.89
C CYS A 262 1.02 29.71 -26.28
N LYS A 263 1.31 29.00 -27.37
CA LYS A 263 0.95 29.42 -28.73
C LYS A 263 -0.54 29.67 -28.91
N ARG A 264 -1.39 28.93 -28.20
CA ARG A 264 -2.86 29.08 -28.22
C ARG A 264 -3.39 30.09 -27.18
N GLY A 265 -2.50 30.89 -26.57
CA GLY A 265 -2.85 31.94 -25.62
C GLY A 265 -3.15 31.49 -24.19
N ILE A 266 -2.79 30.25 -23.83
CA ILE A 266 -2.90 29.72 -22.48
C ILE A 266 -1.51 29.71 -21.83
N LYS A 267 -1.24 30.66 -20.96
CA LYS A 267 0.02 30.71 -20.20
C LYS A 267 0.24 29.42 -19.43
N SER A 268 1.28 28.69 -19.73
CA SER A 268 1.61 27.39 -19.18
C SER A 268 3.10 27.17 -19.11
N VAL A 269 3.54 26.30 -18.19
CA VAL A 269 4.95 25.93 -18.02
C VAL A 269 5.10 24.43 -17.85
N ALA A 270 6.27 23.90 -18.21
CA ALA A 270 6.69 22.54 -17.93
C ALA A 270 7.47 22.49 -16.60
N VAL A 271 7.26 21.44 -15.78
CA VAL A 271 7.99 21.24 -14.52
C VAL A 271 8.52 19.81 -14.47
N TYR A 272 9.84 19.70 -14.41
CA TYR A 272 10.58 18.44 -14.32
C TYR A 272 11.90 18.63 -13.59
N SER A 273 12.60 17.55 -13.26
CA SER A 273 13.89 17.63 -12.56
C SER A 273 14.96 18.32 -13.42
N ASN A 274 15.68 19.28 -12.86
CA ASN A 274 16.70 20.08 -13.56
C ASN A 274 16.10 20.79 -14.79
N ALA A 275 15.05 21.56 -14.55
CA ALA A 275 14.35 22.33 -15.58
C ALA A 275 15.30 23.34 -16.24
N ASP A 276 15.54 23.18 -17.55
CA ASP A 276 16.46 23.97 -18.39
C ASP A 276 15.89 24.33 -19.76
N GLY A 277 14.63 23.96 -20.03
CA GLY A 277 13.94 24.22 -21.29
C GLY A 277 13.35 25.65 -21.36
N GLU A 278 13.05 26.09 -22.58
CA GLU A 278 12.48 27.43 -22.85
C GLU A 278 11.11 27.64 -22.17
N PHE A 279 10.31 26.57 -22.05
CA PHE A 279 8.98 26.60 -21.45
C PHE A 279 8.97 25.95 -20.06
N SER A 280 10.14 25.67 -19.49
CA SER A 280 10.24 25.09 -18.15
C SER A 280 10.36 26.13 -17.06
N GLU A 281 9.96 25.77 -15.85
CA GLU A 281 10.08 26.60 -14.67
C GLU A 281 10.47 25.75 -13.44
N GLU A 282 11.10 26.39 -12.47
CA GLU A 282 11.37 25.78 -11.19
C GLU A 282 10.04 25.46 -10.47
N ARG A 283 9.98 24.31 -9.81
CA ARG A 283 8.75 23.76 -9.22
C ARG A 283 8.01 24.73 -8.28
N ASN A 284 8.73 25.36 -7.35
CA ASN A 284 8.10 26.23 -6.36
C ASN A 284 7.63 27.53 -6.98
N VAL A 285 8.39 28.07 -7.93
CA VAL A 285 8.00 29.24 -8.72
C VAL A 285 6.74 28.96 -9.52
N ALA A 286 6.70 27.84 -10.25
CA ALA A 286 5.52 27.42 -11.02
C ALA A 286 4.28 27.26 -10.14
N ILE A 287 4.42 26.69 -8.94
CA ILE A 287 3.31 26.56 -7.98
C ILE A 287 2.77 27.92 -7.56
N GLU A 288 3.63 28.87 -7.21
CA GLU A 288 3.20 30.21 -6.82
C GLU A 288 2.57 30.98 -8.00
N GLN A 289 3.14 30.89 -9.20
CA GLN A 289 2.55 31.46 -10.41
C GLN A 289 1.15 30.87 -10.68
N LEU A 290 0.96 29.55 -10.50
CA LEU A 290 -0.34 28.90 -10.67
C LEU A 290 -1.35 29.35 -9.59
N LYS A 291 -0.94 29.46 -8.33
CA LYS A 291 -1.77 29.97 -7.24
C LYS A 291 -2.23 31.39 -7.51
N ASN A 292 -1.33 32.24 -7.98
CA ASN A 292 -1.59 33.66 -8.33
C ASN A 292 -2.34 33.80 -9.66
N GLN A 293 -2.58 32.75 -10.42
CA GLN A 293 -3.19 32.73 -11.75
C GLN A 293 -2.37 33.47 -12.81
N GLU A 294 -1.07 33.64 -12.60
CA GLU A 294 -0.12 34.17 -13.59
C GLU A 294 0.05 33.20 -14.76
N ILE A 295 0.01 31.89 -14.44
CA ILE A 295 -0.13 30.78 -15.39
C ILE A 295 -1.41 30.01 -15.09
N LYS A 296 -1.90 29.23 -16.06
CA LYS A 296 -3.14 28.44 -15.95
C LYS A 296 -2.90 26.94 -15.91
N VAL A 297 -1.78 26.48 -16.45
CA VAL A 297 -1.48 25.05 -16.57
C VAL A 297 -0.02 24.80 -16.22
N ILE A 298 0.22 23.78 -15.42
CA ILE A 298 1.53 23.15 -15.25
C ILE A 298 1.50 21.80 -15.94
N PHE A 299 2.43 21.52 -16.84
CA PHE A 299 2.69 20.20 -17.39
C PHE A 299 3.88 19.58 -16.66
N SER A 300 3.71 18.39 -16.09
CA SER A 300 4.70 17.83 -15.18
C SER A 300 5.07 16.40 -15.49
N VAL A 301 6.33 16.06 -15.21
CA VAL A 301 6.85 14.69 -15.24
C VAL A 301 7.26 14.31 -13.82
N ASP A 302 6.51 13.41 -13.19
CA ASP A 302 6.73 12.79 -11.87
C ASP A 302 6.99 13.74 -10.66
N MET A 303 7.09 15.05 -10.90
CA MET A 303 7.42 16.04 -9.85
C MET A 303 6.25 16.34 -8.90
N PHE A 304 5.03 15.99 -9.28
CA PHE A 304 3.80 16.29 -8.55
C PHE A 304 3.06 15.04 -8.05
N ASN A 305 3.69 13.87 -8.12
CA ASN A 305 3.12 12.64 -7.56
C ASN A 305 2.99 12.73 -6.02
N GLU A 306 3.95 13.40 -5.36
CA GLU A 306 4.01 13.52 -3.90
C GLU A 306 4.47 14.91 -3.45
N GLY A 307 4.15 15.31 -2.19
CA GLY A 307 4.73 16.49 -1.54
C GLY A 307 4.25 17.86 -2.03
N VAL A 308 3.15 17.97 -2.80
CA VAL A 308 2.64 19.27 -3.29
C VAL A 308 1.26 19.56 -2.75
N ASP A 309 1.06 20.79 -2.27
CA ASP A 309 -0.24 21.29 -1.85
C ASP A 309 -0.73 22.43 -2.75
N ILE A 310 -1.58 22.09 -3.70
CA ILE A 310 -2.33 23.06 -4.51
C ILE A 310 -3.83 22.73 -4.35
N ALA A 311 -4.38 23.01 -3.17
CA ALA A 311 -5.78 22.72 -2.86
C ALA A 311 -6.77 23.38 -3.85
N SER A 312 -6.40 24.51 -4.43
CA SER A 312 -7.22 25.26 -5.41
C SER A 312 -7.17 24.71 -6.85
N LEU A 313 -6.51 23.56 -7.07
CA LEU A 313 -6.47 22.90 -8.37
C LEU A 313 -7.88 22.47 -8.78
N ASP A 314 -8.35 22.87 -9.96
CA ASP A 314 -9.70 22.62 -10.45
C ASP A 314 -9.74 21.69 -11.69
N MET A 315 -8.56 21.32 -12.22
CA MET A 315 -8.44 20.36 -13.30
C MET A 315 -7.17 19.52 -13.19
N VAL A 316 -7.31 18.22 -13.48
CA VAL A 316 -6.21 17.27 -13.65
C VAL A 316 -6.31 16.65 -15.04
N MET A 317 -5.19 16.55 -15.76
CA MET A 317 -5.13 15.94 -17.09
C MET A 317 -4.12 14.80 -17.09
N PHE A 318 -4.56 13.60 -17.42
CA PHE A 318 -3.70 12.44 -17.67
C PHE A 318 -3.36 12.38 -19.16
N LEU A 319 -2.13 12.76 -19.49
CA LEU A 319 -1.64 12.86 -20.87
C LEU A 319 -0.70 11.71 -21.23
N ARG A 320 -0.64 10.70 -20.40
CA ARG A 320 0.17 9.48 -20.59
C ARG A 320 -0.62 8.25 -20.16
N PRO A 321 -0.25 7.05 -20.62
CA PRO A 321 -0.83 5.81 -20.12
C PRO A 321 -0.69 5.71 -18.60
N THR A 322 -1.77 5.34 -17.92
CA THR A 322 -1.75 5.07 -16.48
C THR A 322 -1.29 3.64 -16.25
N GLU A 323 -0.03 3.47 -15.87
CA GLU A 323 0.59 2.16 -15.70
C GLU A 323 0.43 1.61 -14.27
N SER A 324 0.35 2.52 -13.27
CA SER A 324 0.23 2.18 -11.87
C SER A 324 -1.05 2.75 -11.24
N PRO A 325 -1.91 1.89 -10.65
CA PRO A 325 -3.07 2.33 -9.88
C PRO A 325 -2.70 3.32 -8.78
N THR A 326 -1.63 3.05 -8.06
CA THR A 326 -1.10 3.91 -6.98
C THR A 326 -0.79 5.31 -7.49
N VAL A 327 -0.03 5.41 -8.59
CA VAL A 327 0.34 6.71 -9.19
C VAL A 327 -0.90 7.46 -9.68
N PHE A 328 -1.86 6.76 -10.30
CA PHE A 328 -3.12 7.35 -10.74
C PHE A 328 -3.89 7.96 -9.56
N LEU A 329 -4.10 7.19 -8.51
CA LEU A 329 -4.82 7.64 -7.32
C LEU A 329 -4.08 8.77 -6.58
N GLN A 330 -2.74 8.74 -6.55
CA GLN A 330 -1.93 9.82 -5.99
C GLN A 330 -2.06 11.12 -6.80
N GLN A 331 -2.03 11.02 -8.12
CA GLN A 331 -2.18 12.15 -9.03
C GLN A 331 -3.60 12.72 -9.00
N LEU A 332 -4.63 11.87 -9.03
CA LEU A 332 -6.02 12.25 -8.85
C LEU A 332 -6.25 12.97 -7.51
N GLY A 333 -5.69 12.44 -6.44
CA GLY A 333 -5.80 12.99 -5.08
C GLY A 333 -5.28 14.43 -4.94
N ARG A 334 -4.41 14.88 -5.85
CA ARG A 334 -3.97 16.31 -5.88
C ARG A 334 -5.13 17.26 -6.18
N GLY A 335 -6.02 16.82 -7.09
CA GLY A 335 -7.21 17.58 -7.45
C GLY A 335 -8.36 17.48 -6.46
N LEU A 336 -8.40 16.49 -5.57
CA LEU A 336 -9.57 16.26 -4.71
C LEU A 336 -9.59 17.06 -3.41
N ARG A 337 -8.56 17.82 -3.10
CA ARG A 337 -8.48 18.61 -1.87
C ARG A 337 -9.54 19.71 -1.82
N ILE A 338 -10.13 19.90 -0.65
CA ILE A 338 -11.10 20.96 -0.40
C ILE A 338 -10.42 22.32 -0.45
N SER A 339 -11.03 23.25 -1.16
CA SER A 339 -10.62 24.67 -1.21
C SER A 339 -11.84 25.57 -1.27
N LYS A 340 -11.72 26.79 -0.77
CA LYS A 340 -12.83 27.75 -0.77
C LYS A 340 -13.33 28.03 -2.19
N GLY A 341 -14.60 27.80 -2.43
CA GLY A 341 -15.26 28.01 -3.73
C GLY A 341 -14.98 26.93 -4.77
N LYS A 342 -14.46 25.78 -4.35
CA LYS A 342 -14.25 24.61 -5.20
C LYS A 342 -15.30 23.55 -4.85
N GLU A 343 -16.17 23.24 -5.80
CA GLU A 343 -17.25 22.26 -5.65
C GLU A 343 -16.83 20.86 -6.12
N TYR A 344 -16.03 20.80 -7.19
CA TYR A 344 -15.50 19.55 -7.77
C TYR A 344 -14.17 19.80 -8.49
N VAL A 345 -13.56 18.73 -8.97
CA VAL A 345 -12.40 18.77 -9.87
C VAL A 345 -12.74 18.11 -11.19
N ASN A 346 -12.38 18.75 -12.32
CA ASN A 346 -12.43 18.11 -13.63
C ASN A 346 -11.21 17.21 -13.84
N VAL A 347 -11.43 16.00 -14.29
CA VAL A 347 -10.40 15.03 -14.61
C VAL A 347 -10.53 14.65 -16.08
N LEU A 348 -9.52 15.01 -16.88
CA LEU A 348 -9.46 14.66 -18.30
C LEU A 348 -8.43 13.54 -18.47
N ASP A 349 -8.86 12.38 -18.89
CA ASP A 349 -7.99 11.24 -19.11
C ASP A 349 -8.01 10.85 -20.59
N PHE A 350 -6.85 10.97 -21.26
CA PHE A 350 -6.70 10.70 -22.69
C PHE A 350 -6.26 9.26 -22.89
N ILE A 351 -7.23 8.40 -23.16
CA ILE A 351 -7.10 6.94 -23.16
C ILE A 351 -7.02 6.42 -24.58
N GLY A 352 -5.93 5.73 -24.89
CA GLY A 352 -5.76 4.94 -26.11
C GLY A 352 -5.81 3.43 -25.85
N ASN A 353 -5.33 2.63 -26.81
CA ASN A 353 -5.36 1.17 -26.77
C ASN A 353 -4.19 0.54 -25.96
N TYR A 354 -3.73 1.20 -24.89
CA TYR A 354 -2.67 0.66 -24.05
C TYR A 354 -3.20 -0.46 -23.12
N GLU A 355 -2.32 -1.39 -22.72
CA GLU A 355 -2.67 -2.66 -22.08
C GLU A 355 -3.61 -2.56 -20.86
N LYS A 356 -3.49 -1.49 -20.08
CA LYS A 356 -4.25 -1.29 -18.84
C LYS A 356 -5.37 -0.25 -18.94
N ALA A 357 -5.72 0.16 -20.16
CA ALA A 357 -6.71 1.22 -20.41
C ALA A 357 -8.06 0.96 -19.73
N GLY A 358 -8.53 -0.28 -19.70
CA GLY A 358 -9.80 -0.67 -19.07
C GLY A 358 -9.84 -0.63 -17.54
N ARG A 359 -8.75 -0.26 -16.87
CA ARG A 359 -8.70 -0.20 -15.38
C ARG A 359 -9.26 1.10 -14.79
N ALA A 360 -9.28 2.17 -15.56
CA ALA A 360 -9.72 3.48 -15.08
C ALA A 360 -11.09 3.47 -14.39
N PRO A 361 -12.14 2.80 -14.93
CA PRO A 361 -13.45 2.74 -14.28
C PRO A 361 -13.41 2.17 -12.85
N PHE A 362 -12.59 1.13 -12.64
CA PHE A 362 -12.47 0.44 -11.33
C PHE A 362 -11.67 1.27 -10.32
N LEU A 363 -10.63 1.95 -10.77
CA LEU A 363 -9.83 2.82 -9.90
C LEU A 363 -10.66 4.00 -9.37
N LEU A 364 -11.58 4.51 -10.17
CA LEU A 364 -12.49 5.60 -9.78
C LEU A 364 -13.54 5.18 -8.76
N ASN A 365 -13.92 3.90 -8.74
CA ASN A 365 -14.80 3.35 -7.71
C ASN A 365 -14.10 3.12 -6.35
N GLY A 366 -12.79 3.30 -6.27
CA GLY A 366 -11.98 3.02 -5.07
C GLY A 366 -11.41 1.60 -5.04
N GLY A 367 -11.32 0.92 -6.17
CA GLY A 367 -10.76 -0.43 -6.29
C GLY A 367 -11.65 -1.56 -5.77
N ALA A 368 -12.90 -1.27 -5.40
CA ALA A 368 -13.84 -2.31 -4.97
C ALA A 368 -14.23 -3.21 -6.15
N CYS A 369 -14.02 -4.51 -5.99
CA CYS A 369 -14.25 -5.49 -7.03
C CYS A 369 -15.71 -5.59 -7.41
N ILE A 370 -15.98 -5.57 -8.70
CA ILE A 370 -17.25 -6.05 -9.25
C ILE A 370 -17.10 -7.57 -9.43
N GLY A 371 -18.03 -8.32 -8.80
CA GLY A 371 -17.99 -9.79 -8.74
C GLY A 371 -17.88 -10.54 -10.07
N GLU A 372 -17.79 -11.85 -10.00
CA GLU A 372 -17.56 -12.94 -10.96
C GLU A 372 -18.11 -12.83 -12.41
N ARG A 373 -18.17 -11.67 -13.03
CA ARG A 373 -18.67 -11.55 -14.40
C ARG A 373 -17.53 -11.66 -15.41
N THR A 374 -17.67 -12.59 -16.34
CA THR A 374 -16.75 -12.83 -17.45
C THR A 374 -16.73 -11.72 -18.51
N ALA A 375 -17.63 -10.74 -18.38
CA ALA A 375 -17.62 -9.48 -19.11
C ALA A 375 -18.06 -8.38 -18.15
N TYR A 376 -17.24 -7.36 -17.98
CA TYR A 376 -17.57 -6.22 -17.13
C TYR A 376 -18.73 -5.43 -17.74
N ASP A 377 -19.81 -5.27 -16.98
CA ASP A 377 -20.82 -4.27 -17.31
C ASP A 377 -20.42 -2.94 -16.66
N TYR A 378 -19.76 -2.09 -17.44
CA TYR A 378 -19.30 -0.78 -16.99
C TYR A 378 -20.44 0.14 -16.56
N SER A 379 -21.71 -0.21 -16.87
CA SER A 379 -22.88 0.55 -16.44
C SER A 379 -23.32 0.27 -15.00
N GLU A 380 -22.82 -0.81 -14.39
CA GLU A 380 -23.15 -1.19 -13.01
C GLU A 380 -22.12 -0.70 -11.98
N ILE A 381 -21.08 0.04 -12.40
CA ILE A 381 -20.09 0.59 -11.48
C ILE A 381 -20.70 1.76 -10.71
N GLU A 382 -20.83 1.62 -9.41
CA GLU A 382 -21.21 2.70 -8.52
C GLU A 382 -20.03 3.58 -8.16
N TYR A 383 -20.06 4.83 -8.52
CA TYR A 383 -19.05 5.82 -8.15
C TYR A 383 -19.39 6.52 -6.83
N PRO A 384 -18.45 7.27 -6.22
CA PRO A 384 -18.73 8.09 -5.05
C PRO A 384 -19.84 9.11 -5.32
N ASP A 385 -20.53 9.55 -4.27
CA ASP A 385 -21.61 10.51 -4.35
C ASP A 385 -21.16 11.82 -5.02
N ASP A 386 -22.06 12.45 -5.79
CA ASP A 386 -21.81 13.68 -6.56
C ASP A 386 -20.66 13.59 -7.60
N CYS A 387 -20.07 12.42 -7.81
CA CYS A 387 -19.10 12.21 -8.88
C CYS A 387 -19.79 11.96 -10.22
N ILE A 388 -19.21 12.53 -11.29
CA ILE A 388 -19.60 12.25 -12.67
C ILE A 388 -18.47 11.48 -13.33
N VAL A 389 -18.83 10.37 -13.99
CA VAL A 389 -17.89 9.58 -14.80
C VAL A 389 -18.49 9.40 -16.19
N ASP A 390 -17.83 9.96 -17.19
CA ASP A 390 -18.27 9.95 -18.59
C ASP A 390 -17.13 9.41 -19.47
N PHE A 391 -17.40 8.33 -20.18
CA PHE A 391 -16.46 7.74 -21.14
C PHE A 391 -16.97 7.95 -22.58
N ASP A 392 -16.06 8.34 -23.48
CA ASP A 392 -16.33 8.27 -24.92
C ASP A 392 -16.79 6.84 -25.27
N MET A 393 -17.86 6.72 -26.06
CA MET A 393 -18.41 5.41 -26.42
C MET A 393 -17.39 4.48 -27.07
N ARG A 394 -16.43 5.05 -27.83
CA ARG A 394 -15.33 4.28 -28.43
C ARG A 394 -14.43 3.61 -27.37
N LEU A 395 -14.31 4.20 -26.17
CA LEU A 395 -13.58 3.57 -25.06
C LEU A 395 -14.34 2.38 -24.50
N ILE A 396 -15.65 2.48 -24.39
CA ILE A 396 -16.48 1.36 -23.91
C ILE A 396 -16.35 0.18 -24.88
N ASP A 397 -16.36 0.44 -26.17
CA ASP A 397 -16.17 -0.60 -27.19
C ASP A 397 -14.73 -1.16 -27.13
N LEU A 398 -13.73 -0.29 -26.97
CA LEU A 398 -12.34 -0.70 -26.78
C LEU A 398 -12.17 -1.59 -25.54
N PHE A 399 -12.75 -1.20 -24.41
CA PHE A 399 -12.69 -1.98 -23.17
C PHE A 399 -13.36 -3.35 -23.34
N ARG A 400 -14.53 -3.40 -23.99
CA ARG A 400 -15.22 -4.66 -24.29
C ARG A 400 -14.41 -5.57 -25.22
N GLU A 401 -13.71 -5.01 -26.21
CA GLU A 401 -12.82 -5.77 -27.08
C GLU A 401 -11.60 -6.30 -26.31
N MET A 402 -11.03 -5.49 -25.43
CA MET A 402 -9.92 -5.90 -24.58
C MET A 402 -10.34 -7.04 -23.64
N ASP A 403 -11.55 -6.96 -23.06
CA ASP A 403 -12.10 -8.01 -22.21
C ASP A 403 -12.36 -9.31 -22.97
N LYS A 404 -12.86 -9.24 -24.21
CA LYS A 404 -13.05 -10.41 -25.08
C LYS A 404 -11.74 -11.08 -25.45
N LYS A 405 -10.66 -10.32 -25.62
CA LYS A 405 -9.30 -10.83 -25.84
C LYS A 405 -8.64 -11.31 -24.53
N SER A 406 -9.33 -11.12 -23.41
CA SER A 406 -8.78 -11.47 -22.10
C SER A 406 -8.65 -12.99 -21.96
N LEU A 407 -7.50 -13.36 -21.52
CA LEU A 407 -7.03 -14.71 -21.28
C LEU A 407 -7.92 -15.47 -20.28
N SER A 408 -7.88 -16.78 -20.38
CA SER A 408 -8.48 -17.64 -19.33
C SER A 408 -7.97 -17.23 -17.97
N VAL A 409 -8.74 -17.50 -16.93
CA VAL A 409 -8.37 -17.16 -15.55
C VAL A 409 -6.99 -17.67 -15.17
N LYS A 410 -6.69 -18.92 -15.55
CA LYS A 410 -5.38 -19.53 -15.32
C LYS A 410 -4.25 -18.71 -15.96
N GLU A 411 -4.49 -18.17 -17.15
CA GLU A 411 -3.51 -17.34 -17.84
C GLU A 411 -3.37 -15.95 -17.22
N ARG A 412 -4.45 -15.36 -16.70
CA ARG A 412 -4.39 -14.09 -15.95
C ARG A 412 -3.58 -14.23 -14.66
N ILE A 413 -3.81 -15.31 -13.90
CA ILE A 413 -3.02 -15.59 -12.70
C ILE A 413 -1.54 -15.77 -13.07
N LYS A 414 -1.25 -16.44 -14.16
CA LYS A 414 0.12 -16.64 -14.66
C LYS A 414 0.78 -15.33 -15.08
N GLN A 415 0.06 -14.48 -15.82
CA GLN A 415 0.57 -13.15 -16.20
C GLN A 415 0.82 -12.27 -14.99
N GLU A 416 -0.10 -12.30 -14.02
CA GLU A 416 0.04 -11.54 -12.79
C GLU A 416 1.23 -12.01 -11.97
N TYR A 417 1.46 -13.33 -11.89
CA TYR A 417 2.65 -13.90 -11.30
C TYR A 417 3.93 -13.37 -11.98
N TYR A 418 4.00 -13.38 -13.32
CA TYR A 418 5.18 -12.85 -14.01
C TYR A 418 5.33 -11.34 -13.84
N ARG A 419 4.24 -10.60 -13.78
CA ARG A 419 4.28 -9.18 -13.44
C ARG A 419 4.90 -8.95 -12.06
N VAL A 420 4.47 -9.70 -11.06
CA VAL A 420 5.04 -9.63 -9.71
C VAL A 420 6.50 -10.07 -9.71
N LYS A 421 6.85 -11.14 -10.43
CA LYS A 421 8.24 -11.59 -10.58
C LYS A 421 9.14 -10.52 -11.19
N GLU A 422 8.67 -9.80 -12.21
CA GLU A 422 9.41 -8.66 -12.79
C GLU A 422 9.59 -7.52 -11.79
N LEU A 423 8.58 -7.23 -10.96
CA LEU A 423 8.67 -6.25 -9.88
C LEU A 423 9.73 -6.61 -8.83
N LEU A 424 10.02 -7.89 -8.70
CA LEU A 424 11.04 -8.45 -7.80
C LEU A 424 12.37 -8.71 -8.52
N ASP A 425 12.68 -7.96 -9.57
CA ASP A 425 13.91 -8.09 -10.37
C ASP A 425 14.17 -9.51 -10.89
N GLY A 426 13.09 -10.24 -11.22
CA GLY A 426 13.14 -11.61 -11.75
C GLY A 426 13.24 -12.70 -10.68
N LYS A 427 13.20 -12.36 -9.40
CA LYS A 427 13.14 -13.32 -8.29
C LYS A 427 11.77 -14.03 -8.29
N VAL A 428 11.77 -15.33 -8.07
CA VAL A 428 10.53 -16.11 -7.84
C VAL A 428 9.86 -15.59 -6.57
N PRO A 429 8.62 -15.08 -6.65
CA PRO A 429 7.91 -14.58 -5.47
C PRO A 429 7.65 -15.69 -4.44
N THR A 430 7.67 -15.35 -3.17
CA THR A 430 7.03 -16.16 -2.13
C THR A 430 5.51 -15.96 -2.19
N ARG A 431 4.71 -16.76 -1.46
CA ARG A 431 3.24 -16.53 -1.35
C ARG A 431 2.92 -15.15 -0.81
N MET A 432 3.69 -14.72 0.20
CA MET A 432 3.54 -13.38 0.79
C MET A 432 3.86 -12.30 -0.23
N GLU A 433 4.98 -12.41 -0.94
CA GLU A 433 5.36 -11.45 -1.98
C GLU A 433 4.35 -11.42 -3.12
N LEU A 434 3.84 -12.59 -3.55
CA LEU A 434 2.80 -12.67 -4.57
C LEU A 434 1.50 -12.04 -4.08
N PHE A 435 1.06 -12.36 -2.86
CA PHE A 435 -0.14 -11.79 -2.26
C PHE A 435 -0.05 -10.26 -2.16
N THR A 436 1.06 -9.75 -1.63
CA THR A 436 1.25 -8.31 -1.38
C THR A 436 1.29 -7.49 -2.67
N ASN A 437 1.68 -8.09 -3.79
CA ASN A 437 1.87 -7.38 -5.07
C ASN A 437 0.87 -7.78 -6.16
N MET A 438 0.04 -8.78 -5.89
CA MET A 438 -1.01 -9.21 -6.82
C MET A 438 -2.14 -8.17 -6.85
N ASP A 439 -2.71 -7.94 -8.03
CA ASP A 439 -3.93 -7.15 -8.19
C ASP A 439 -5.06 -7.73 -7.34
N ASP A 440 -5.75 -6.89 -6.56
CA ASP A 440 -6.81 -7.31 -5.64
C ASP A 440 -7.92 -8.09 -6.34
N ASN A 441 -8.30 -7.69 -7.55
CA ASN A 441 -9.33 -8.39 -8.32
C ASN A 441 -8.90 -9.82 -8.66
N ILE A 442 -7.62 -10.02 -9.00
CA ILE A 442 -7.07 -11.35 -9.31
C ILE A 442 -6.94 -12.16 -8.02
N TYR A 443 -6.53 -11.51 -6.92
CA TYR A 443 -6.50 -12.18 -5.62
C TYR A 443 -7.88 -12.66 -5.17
N GLU A 444 -8.90 -11.80 -5.20
CA GLU A 444 -10.27 -12.19 -4.86
C GLU A 444 -10.80 -13.28 -5.78
N TYR A 445 -10.47 -13.19 -7.06
CA TYR A 445 -10.80 -14.26 -7.99
C TYR A 445 -10.15 -15.59 -7.55
N CYS A 446 -8.85 -15.58 -7.21
CA CYS A 446 -8.19 -16.77 -6.67
C CYS A 446 -8.91 -17.33 -5.44
N MET A 447 -9.39 -16.47 -4.55
CA MET A 447 -10.08 -16.90 -3.32
C MET A 447 -11.42 -17.58 -3.61
N LYS A 448 -12.13 -17.16 -4.67
CA LYS A 448 -13.41 -17.75 -5.11
C LYS A 448 -13.22 -19.06 -5.88
N HIS A 449 -12.10 -19.25 -6.58
CA HIS A 449 -11.83 -20.41 -7.42
C HIS A 449 -10.74 -21.30 -6.85
N SER A 450 -11.13 -22.17 -5.93
CA SER A 450 -10.20 -22.98 -5.12
C SER A 450 -9.24 -23.86 -5.93
N LYS A 451 -9.64 -24.29 -7.14
CA LYS A 451 -8.82 -25.17 -8.02
C LYS A 451 -7.67 -24.41 -8.68
N GLU A 452 -7.90 -23.17 -9.07
CA GLU A 452 -6.94 -22.31 -9.74
C GLU A 452 -6.14 -21.44 -8.75
N ASN A 453 -6.53 -21.44 -7.47
CA ASN A 453 -5.94 -20.60 -6.43
C ASN A 453 -4.49 -21.00 -6.11
N PRO A 454 -3.48 -20.20 -6.53
CA PRO A 454 -2.09 -20.51 -6.27
C PRO A 454 -1.76 -20.53 -4.77
N PHE A 455 -2.45 -19.73 -3.96
CA PHE A 455 -2.21 -19.65 -2.51
C PHE A 455 -2.61 -20.93 -1.74
N LYS A 456 -3.36 -21.84 -2.35
CA LYS A 456 -3.75 -23.15 -1.78
C LYS A 456 -2.99 -24.31 -2.39
N ARG A 457 -2.14 -24.07 -3.40
CA ARG A 457 -1.38 -25.07 -4.14
C ARG A 457 -0.13 -24.46 -4.78
N TYR A 458 0.63 -23.69 -4.03
CA TYR A 458 1.66 -22.84 -4.58
C TYR A 458 2.80 -23.62 -5.27
N MET A 459 3.28 -24.69 -4.66
CA MET A 459 4.29 -25.52 -5.29
C MET A 459 3.78 -26.21 -6.57
N ASP A 460 2.51 -26.61 -6.61
CA ASP A 460 1.90 -27.16 -7.84
C ASP A 460 1.80 -26.10 -8.92
N PHE A 461 1.42 -24.87 -8.55
CA PHE A 461 1.37 -23.74 -9.46
C PHE A 461 2.77 -23.42 -10.02
N LEU A 462 3.80 -23.32 -9.19
CA LEU A 462 5.17 -23.09 -9.64
C LEU A 462 5.69 -24.23 -10.53
N TYR A 463 5.34 -25.47 -10.22
CA TYR A 463 5.65 -26.61 -11.07
C TYR A 463 5.00 -26.52 -12.45
N GLU A 464 3.71 -26.18 -12.51
CA GLU A 464 2.97 -26.02 -13.76
C GLU A 464 3.51 -24.92 -14.67
N ILE A 465 4.09 -23.87 -14.10
CA ILE A 465 4.68 -22.75 -14.86
C ILE A 465 6.21 -22.87 -15.00
N HIS A 466 6.81 -24.00 -14.57
CA HIS A 466 8.25 -24.31 -14.67
C HIS A 466 9.16 -23.34 -13.89
N GLU A 467 8.72 -22.88 -12.73
CA GLU A 467 9.43 -21.90 -11.90
C GLU A 467 10.06 -22.52 -10.63
N LEU A 468 9.91 -23.83 -10.40
CA LEU A 468 10.58 -24.50 -9.28
C LEU A 468 12.08 -24.59 -9.52
N SER A 469 12.88 -24.23 -8.51
CA SER A 469 14.31 -24.48 -8.47
C SER A 469 14.63 -25.98 -8.36
N ALA A 470 15.85 -26.38 -8.66
CA ALA A 470 16.27 -27.77 -8.54
C ALA A 470 16.13 -28.33 -7.11
N GLU A 471 16.27 -27.48 -6.10
CA GLU A 471 16.08 -27.83 -4.70
C GLU A 471 14.59 -28.00 -4.35
N GLU A 472 13.74 -27.11 -4.83
CA GLU A 472 12.29 -27.19 -4.66
C GLU A 472 11.71 -28.40 -5.40
N LEU A 473 12.23 -28.79 -6.55
CA LEU A 473 11.84 -30.00 -7.27
C LEU A 473 12.10 -31.26 -6.44
N LYS A 474 13.17 -31.32 -5.64
CA LYS A 474 13.42 -32.44 -4.72
C LYS A 474 12.36 -32.52 -3.62
N VAL A 475 11.96 -31.38 -3.06
CA VAL A 475 10.87 -31.30 -2.08
C VAL A 475 9.54 -31.68 -2.71
N TYR A 476 9.28 -31.19 -3.92
CA TYR A 476 8.06 -31.41 -4.68
C TYR A 476 7.84 -32.89 -5.05
N SER A 477 8.92 -33.59 -5.40
CA SER A 477 8.86 -34.99 -5.84
C SER A 477 8.69 -36.00 -4.69
N GLY A 478 8.66 -35.56 -3.43
CA GLY A 478 8.64 -36.44 -2.27
C GLY A 478 7.55 -36.08 -1.26
N ILE A 479 7.66 -36.72 -0.10
CA ILE A 479 6.73 -36.58 1.05
C ILE A 479 6.65 -35.10 1.54
N GLY A 480 7.68 -34.28 1.25
CA GLY A 480 7.71 -32.86 1.60
C GLY A 480 6.56 -32.08 0.99
N ARG A 481 6.23 -32.35 -0.29
CA ARG A 481 5.09 -31.73 -0.96
C ARG A 481 3.77 -32.02 -0.24
N GLU A 482 3.54 -33.27 0.11
CA GLU A 482 2.30 -33.68 0.77
C GLU A 482 2.13 -33.00 2.13
N PHE A 483 3.21 -32.89 2.89
CA PHE A 483 3.20 -32.20 4.17
C PHE A 483 2.98 -30.70 4.00
N LEU A 484 3.67 -30.04 3.08
CA LEU A 484 3.50 -28.61 2.81
C LEU A 484 2.08 -28.31 2.31
N GLN A 485 1.52 -29.12 1.43
CA GLN A 485 0.14 -28.99 0.96
C GLN A 485 -0.88 -29.20 2.09
N LEU A 486 -0.60 -30.11 3.03
CA LEU A 486 -1.45 -30.30 4.20
C LEU A 486 -1.53 -29.04 5.06
N ILE A 487 -0.39 -28.43 5.39
CA ILE A 487 -0.37 -27.20 6.21
C ILE A 487 -0.88 -25.97 5.45
N GLU A 488 -0.70 -25.94 4.15
CA GLU A 488 -1.21 -24.90 3.25
C GLU A 488 -2.75 -24.91 3.18
N THR A 489 -3.38 -26.07 3.24
CA THR A 489 -4.84 -26.24 3.05
C THR A 489 -5.60 -26.62 4.32
N THR A 490 -4.91 -26.77 5.46
CA THR A 490 -5.57 -27.15 6.72
C THR A 490 -6.65 -26.16 7.13
N ASP A 491 -7.83 -26.66 7.52
CA ASP A 491 -8.94 -25.81 7.99
C ASP A 491 -8.55 -24.99 9.21
N MET A 492 -8.91 -23.70 9.20
CA MET A 492 -8.56 -22.76 10.24
C MET A 492 -9.74 -21.83 10.55
N GLN A 493 -10.54 -22.19 11.53
CA GLN A 493 -11.59 -21.32 12.08
C GLN A 493 -11.02 -20.25 13.01
N LYS A 494 -9.90 -20.57 13.66
CA LYS A 494 -9.08 -19.68 14.50
C LYS A 494 -7.61 -19.90 14.13
N VAL A 495 -6.80 -18.88 14.33
CA VAL A 495 -5.38 -18.86 13.98
C VAL A 495 -4.52 -19.88 14.76
N TYR A 496 -5.09 -20.59 15.69
CA TYR A 496 -4.43 -21.43 16.70
C TYR A 496 -3.48 -22.50 16.16
N LYS A 497 -3.65 -22.98 14.93
CA LYS A 497 -2.72 -23.95 14.33
C LYS A 497 -1.37 -23.28 13.97
N MET A 498 -1.36 -21.99 13.63
CA MET A 498 -0.14 -21.29 13.20
C MET A 498 0.93 -21.22 14.29
N PRO A 499 0.65 -20.84 15.55
CA PRO A 499 1.65 -20.87 16.60
C PRO A 499 2.20 -22.27 16.89
N ILE A 500 1.42 -23.34 16.67
CA ILE A 500 1.94 -24.72 16.81
C ILE A 500 2.93 -25.03 15.68
N LEU A 501 2.60 -24.63 14.44
CA LEU A 501 3.50 -24.81 13.30
C LEU A 501 4.78 -23.98 13.43
N TYR A 502 4.71 -22.78 14.03
CA TYR A 502 5.90 -21.99 14.39
C TYR A 502 6.75 -22.68 15.46
N GLY A 503 6.19 -23.50 16.33
CA GLY A 503 6.96 -24.31 17.28
C GLY A 503 7.87 -25.33 16.55
N PHE A 504 7.38 -25.91 15.46
CA PHE A 504 8.21 -26.76 14.59
C PHE A 504 9.23 -25.96 13.78
N TYR A 505 8.84 -24.79 13.26
CA TYR A 505 9.75 -23.87 12.56
C TYR A 505 10.42 -22.93 13.57
N ASN A 506 11.64 -23.26 13.98
CA ASN A 506 12.38 -22.51 14.98
C ASN A 506 13.58 -21.80 14.35
N GLU A 507 13.51 -20.47 14.19
CA GLU A 507 14.59 -19.58 13.80
C GLU A 507 15.44 -20.03 12.59
N GLY A 508 14.78 -20.61 11.58
CA GLY A 508 15.44 -21.07 10.35
C GLY A 508 15.61 -22.59 10.23
N ASP A 509 15.32 -23.32 11.29
CA ASP A 509 15.32 -24.79 11.27
C ASP A 509 13.95 -25.41 11.54
N VAL A 510 13.74 -26.62 11.03
CA VAL A 510 12.51 -27.38 11.27
C VAL A 510 12.83 -28.59 12.15
N ARG A 511 12.02 -28.78 13.18
CA ARG A 511 12.14 -29.87 14.15
C ARG A 511 11.17 -31.01 13.84
N LEU A 512 11.53 -32.24 14.18
CA LEU A 512 10.64 -33.42 14.07
C LEU A 512 9.65 -33.53 15.23
N ALA A 513 9.89 -32.81 16.32
CA ALA A 513 9.01 -32.82 17.48
C ALA A 513 9.17 -31.53 18.28
N VAL A 514 8.15 -31.16 19.03
CA VAL A 514 8.13 -30.01 19.92
C VAL A 514 7.71 -30.44 21.32
N THR A 515 8.43 -29.96 22.32
CA THR A 515 8.13 -30.18 23.75
C THR A 515 6.97 -29.30 24.22
N ASP A 516 6.47 -29.56 25.42
CA ASP A 516 5.45 -28.73 26.06
C ASP A 516 5.92 -27.28 26.22
N ASP A 517 7.17 -27.08 26.60
CA ASP A 517 7.75 -25.76 26.82
C ASP A 517 7.92 -25.00 25.50
N GLU A 518 8.41 -25.66 24.45
CA GLU A 518 8.53 -25.06 23.11
C GLU A 518 7.17 -24.67 22.50
N VAL A 519 6.14 -25.47 22.75
CA VAL A 519 4.76 -25.13 22.36
C VAL A 519 4.31 -23.89 23.11
N VAL A 520 4.52 -23.79 24.41
CA VAL A 520 4.12 -22.62 25.21
C VAL A 520 4.87 -21.38 24.77
N GLU A 521 6.17 -21.48 24.54
CA GLU A 521 7.01 -20.38 24.08
C GLU A 521 6.52 -19.84 22.74
N SER A 522 6.41 -20.69 21.73
CA SER A 522 5.92 -20.32 20.40
C SER A 522 4.50 -19.74 20.45
N TRP A 523 3.64 -20.33 21.26
CA TRP A 523 2.27 -19.89 21.47
C TRP A 523 2.21 -18.48 22.07
N LYS A 524 2.96 -18.23 23.14
CA LYS A 524 3.03 -16.90 23.79
C LYS A 524 3.65 -15.86 22.86
N LYS A 525 4.79 -16.19 22.23
CA LYS A 525 5.46 -15.31 21.26
C LYS A 525 4.50 -14.89 20.12
N PHE A 526 3.61 -15.78 19.70
CA PHE A 526 2.62 -15.48 18.65
C PHE A 526 1.50 -14.57 19.18
N PHE A 527 0.90 -14.89 20.33
CA PHE A 527 -0.24 -14.14 20.85
C PHE A 527 0.14 -12.85 21.57
N ASP A 528 1.39 -12.67 21.98
CA ASP A 528 1.92 -11.41 22.49
C ASP A 528 2.16 -10.37 21.39
N ARG A 529 2.14 -10.79 20.09
CA ARG A 529 2.28 -9.85 18.98
C ARG A 529 1.00 -9.04 18.79
N GLY A 530 1.11 -7.72 18.86
CA GLY A 530 0.04 -6.77 18.54
C GLY A 530 -1.30 -7.13 19.18
N THR A 531 -2.33 -7.33 18.35
CA THR A 531 -3.69 -7.67 18.79
C THR A 531 -4.01 -9.16 18.77
N ASN A 532 -3.05 -10.03 18.49
CA ASN A 532 -3.30 -11.47 18.35
C ASN A 532 -3.95 -12.09 19.58
N TRP A 533 -3.66 -11.58 20.78
CA TRP A 533 -4.28 -11.99 22.03
C TRP A 533 -5.81 -11.90 22.02
N LYS A 534 -6.42 -11.01 21.21
CA LYS A 534 -7.88 -10.88 21.08
C LYS A 534 -8.55 -12.15 20.53
N ASP A 535 -7.79 -13.04 19.91
CA ASP A 535 -8.29 -14.35 19.49
C ASP A 535 -8.46 -15.34 20.67
N PHE A 536 -7.90 -15.01 21.82
CA PHE A 536 -8.06 -15.82 23.00
C PHE A 536 -9.50 -15.72 23.52
N PRO A 537 -10.19 -16.85 23.77
CA PRO A 537 -11.59 -16.79 24.18
C PRO A 537 -11.74 -16.23 25.60
N LYS A 538 -12.74 -15.42 25.81
CA LYS A 538 -13.10 -14.80 27.09
C LYS A 538 -12.06 -13.84 27.67
N VAL A 539 -11.15 -13.35 26.85
CA VAL A 539 -10.17 -12.33 27.24
C VAL A 539 -10.63 -10.99 26.64
N THR A 540 -10.81 -9.99 27.47
CA THR A 540 -11.32 -8.68 27.08
C THR A 540 -10.22 -7.61 27.07
N SER A 541 -9.07 -7.88 27.71
CA SER A 541 -7.92 -6.97 27.74
C SER A 541 -6.59 -7.73 27.67
N TYR A 542 -5.52 -7.04 27.24
CA TYR A 542 -4.18 -7.61 27.23
C TYR A 542 -3.67 -7.95 28.64
N GLU A 543 -4.09 -7.19 29.66
CA GLU A 543 -3.77 -7.47 31.04
C GLU A 543 -4.38 -8.78 31.52
N GLU A 544 -5.61 -9.09 31.11
CA GLU A 544 -6.24 -10.39 31.37
C GLU A 544 -5.52 -11.51 30.64
N TYR A 545 -5.14 -11.30 29.39
CA TYR A 545 -4.34 -12.26 28.61
C TYR A 545 -3.02 -12.59 29.33
N ARG A 546 -2.30 -11.59 29.82
CA ARG A 546 -1.02 -11.77 30.53
C ARG A 546 -1.12 -12.53 31.86
N LYS A 547 -2.31 -12.62 32.45
CA LYS A 547 -2.56 -13.41 33.67
C LYS A 547 -2.73 -14.90 33.38
N ILE A 548 -2.84 -15.30 32.09
CA ILE A 548 -2.97 -16.69 31.71
C ILE A 548 -1.64 -17.40 31.97
N THR A 549 -1.71 -18.46 32.74
CA THR A 549 -0.51 -19.24 33.11
C THR A 549 -0.06 -20.14 31.96
N ASP A 550 1.22 -20.53 31.96
CA ASP A 550 1.79 -21.44 30.96
C ASP A 550 1.03 -22.77 30.90
N LYS A 551 0.58 -23.27 32.04
CA LYS A 551 -0.28 -24.47 32.11
C LYS A 551 -1.62 -24.28 31.38
N GLN A 552 -2.21 -23.10 31.46
CA GLN A 552 -3.47 -22.78 30.75
C GLN A 552 -3.23 -22.61 29.25
N HIS A 553 -2.13 -21.96 28.83
CA HIS A 553 -1.71 -21.87 27.44
C HIS A 553 -1.51 -23.25 26.84
N LEU A 554 -0.75 -24.10 27.51
CA LEU A 554 -0.50 -25.48 27.08
C LEU A 554 -1.78 -26.30 26.99
N SER A 555 -2.64 -26.22 28.01
CA SER A 555 -3.94 -26.90 28.00
C SER A 555 -4.79 -26.51 26.79
N LYS A 556 -4.81 -25.18 26.48
CA LYS A 556 -5.52 -24.68 25.30
C LYS A 556 -4.91 -25.18 23.99
N ALA A 557 -3.59 -25.14 23.86
CA ALA A 557 -2.88 -25.66 22.70
C ALA A 557 -3.14 -27.16 22.47
N LYS A 558 -3.11 -27.97 23.53
CA LYS A 558 -3.36 -29.42 23.46
C LYS A 558 -4.82 -29.76 23.15
N SER A 559 -5.78 -29.06 23.79
CA SER A 559 -7.21 -29.37 23.65
C SER A 559 -7.82 -28.99 22.32
N MET A 560 -7.22 -28.06 21.58
CA MET A 560 -7.75 -27.59 20.31
C MET A 560 -6.75 -27.80 19.12
N PRO A 561 -5.75 -26.94 18.87
CA PRO A 561 -4.98 -27.04 17.64
C PRO A 561 -4.19 -28.36 17.52
N ILE A 562 -3.55 -28.83 18.59
CA ILE A 562 -2.79 -30.09 18.56
C ILE A 562 -3.73 -31.26 18.29
N LYS A 563 -4.86 -31.34 19.00
CA LYS A 563 -5.88 -32.37 18.77
C LYS A 563 -6.38 -32.35 17.32
N PHE A 564 -6.65 -31.17 16.76
CA PHE A 564 -7.16 -31.07 15.39
C PHE A 564 -6.07 -31.33 14.34
N LEU A 565 -4.81 -30.94 14.59
CA LEU A 565 -3.69 -31.28 13.71
C LEU A 565 -3.53 -32.82 13.62
N LYS A 566 -3.61 -33.52 14.73
CA LYS A 566 -3.60 -35.02 14.74
C LYS A 566 -4.77 -35.60 13.97
N ALA A 567 -5.99 -35.11 14.23
CA ALA A 567 -7.21 -35.66 13.66
C ALA A 567 -7.31 -35.43 12.14
N SER A 568 -6.93 -34.22 11.66
CA SER A 568 -7.05 -33.85 10.25
C SER A 568 -5.74 -33.91 9.47
N GLY A 569 -4.63 -34.22 10.11
CA GLY A 569 -3.28 -34.15 9.56
C GLY A 569 -2.85 -35.36 8.73
N LYS A 570 -3.78 -36.21 8.26
CA LYS A 570 -3.52 -37.36 7.40
C LYS A 570 -2.36 -38.27 7.88
N GLY A 571 -2.19 -38.37 9.21
CA GLY A 571 -1.11 -39.12 9.83
C GLY A 571 0.26 -38.48 9.84
N PHE A 572 0.39 -37.23 9.39
CA PHE A 572 1.68 -36.49 9.48
C PHE A 572 2.00 -36.04 10.89
N PHE A 573 0.98 -35.68 11.69
CA PHE A 573 1.17 -35.27 13.08
C PHE A 573 0.91 -36.51 13.99
N ILE A 574 1.92 -36.89 14.77
CA ILE A 574 1.95 -38.11 15.56
C ILE A 574 2.29 -37.82 17.03
N ASP A 575 1.95 -38.75 17.90
CA ASP A 575 2.44 -38.78 19.26
C ASP A 575 3.91 -39.23 19.28
N LYS A 576 4.74 -38.56 20.05
CA LYS A 576 6.13 -38.94 20.34
C LYS A 576 6.36 -38.85 21.85
N ASP A 577 6.95 -39.87 22.40
CA ASP A 577 7.23 -39.95 23.84
C ASP A 577 8.14 -38.78 24.26
N GLY A 578 7.72 -38.10 25.31
CA GLY A 578 8.43 -36.91 25.84
C GLY A 578 8.17 -35.58 25.09
N TYR A 579 7.31 -35.59 24.06
CA TYR A 579 6.98 -34.38 23.27
C TYR A 579 5.47 -34.08 23.28
N ALA A 580 5.12 -32.83 23.12
CA ALA A 580 3.73 -32.37 23.00
C ALA A 580 3.11 -32.82 21.66
N LEU A 581 3.92 -32.78 20.60
CA LEU A 581 3.53 -33.18 19.24
C LEU A 581 4.79 -33.49 18.43
N GLY A 582 4.71 -34.52 17.59
CA GLY A 582 5.73 -34.86 16.60
C GLY A 582 5.17 -34.86 15.17
N ILE A 583 6.07 -34.82 14.20
CA ILE A 583 5.78 -35.16 12.81
C ILE A 583 6.50 -36.42 12.41
N ARG A 584 6.04 -37.04 11.33
CA ARG A 584 6.53 -38.34 10.85
C ARG A 584 8.02 -38.33 10.60
N ASP A 585 8.70 -39.45 10.95
CA ASP A 585 10.16 -39.59 10.82
C ASP A 585 10.61 -39.61 9.35
N GLU A 586 9.73 -39.99 8.42
CA GLU A 586 10.02 -39.95 6.97
C GLU A 586 10.32 -38.50 6.46
N LEU A 587 9.96 -37.49 7.24
CA LEU A 587 10.30 -36.12 6.94
C LEU A 587 11.74 -35.71 7.34
N THR A 588 12.50 -36.59 8.05
CA THR A 588 13.83 -36.24 8.62
C THR A 588 14.79 -35.65 7.63
N ASP A 589 14.84 -36.16 6.41
CA ASP A 589 15.79 -35.66 5.41
C ASP A 589 15.27 -34.41 4.70
N VAL A 590 13.96 -34.31 4.45
CA VAL A 590 13.38 -33.18 3.73
C VAL A 590 13.33 -31.92 4.58
N ILE A 591 13.15 -32.01 5.91
CA ILE A 591 13.17 -30.82 6.80
C ILE A 591 14.52 -30.12 6.88
N LYS A 592 15.62 -30.81 6.48
CA LYS A 592 16.97 -30.22 6.40
C LYS A 592 17.16 -29.35 5.15
N VAL A 593 16.32 -29.56 4.14
CA VAL A 593 16.39 -28.86 2.85
C VAL A 593 15.93 -27.40 3.02
N ASP A 594 16.74 -26.46 2.61
CA ASP A 594 16.44 -25.02 2.78
C ASP A 594 15.18 -24.60 2.02
N ALA A 595 14.92 -25.16 0.85
CA ALA A 595 13.68 -24.93 0.12
C ALA A 595 12.44 -25.37 0.92
N PHE A 596 12.50 -26.51 1.62
CA PHE A 596 11.40 -26.94 2.48
C PHE A 596 11.15 -25.98 3.63
N LYS A 597 12.24 -25.55 4.31
CA LYS A 597 12.17 -24.59 5.42
C LYS A 597 11.56 -23.25 4.99
N LYS A 598 12.01 -22.72 3.85
CA LYS A 598 11.49 -21.48 3.26
C LYS A 598 9.99 -21.61 2.91
N GLN A 599 9.60 -22.71 2.26
CA GLN A 599 8.19 -22.94 1.90
C GLN A 599 7.30 -23.12 3.14
N MET A 600 7.78 -23.80 4.19
CA MET A 600 7.04 -23.95 5.45
C MET A 600 6.81 -22.61 6.14
N LYS A 601 7.86 -21.77 6.21
CA LYS A 601 7.77 -20.42 6.77
C LYS A 601 6.75 -19.59 6.01
N ASP A 602 6.89 -19.52 4.71
CA ASP A 602 6.03 -18.75 3.81
C ASP A 602 4.55 -19.16 3.92
N ILE A 603 4.26 -20.46 4.06
CA ILE A 603 2.89 -20.94 4.32
C ILE A 603 2.36 -20.39 5.65
N ILE A 604 3.12 -20.51 6.72
CA ILE A 604 2.68 -20.09 8.06
C ILE A 604 2.42 -18.57 8.07
N GLU A 605 3.31 -17.80 7.49
CA GLU A 605 3.21 -16.34 7.39
C GLU A 605 1.99 -15.93 6.57
N TYR A 606 1.84 -16.45 5.36
CA TYR A 606 0.69 -16.16 4.50
C TYR A 606 -0.64 -16.56 5.16
N ARG A 607 -0.74 -17.75 5.75
CA ARG A 607 -1.95 -18.23 6.40
C ARG A 607 -2.34 -17.40 7.62
N THR A 608 -1.34 -16.92 8.36
CA THR A 608 -1.55 -16.00 9.49
C THR A 608 -2.11 -14.68 9.01
N MET A 609 -1.49 -14.09 7.99
CA MET A 609 -1.90 -12.83 7.40
C MET A 609 -3.31 -12.93 6.78
N GLU A 610 -3.58 -13.97 5.96
CA GLU A 610 -4.89 -14.22 5.36
C GLU A 610 -6.01 -14.30 6.42
N TYR A 611 -5.74 -14.97 7.55
CA TYR A 611 -6.68 -15.05 8.66
C TYR A 611 -7.01 -13.69 9.24
N TYR A 612 -6.00 -12.87 9.52
CA TYR A 612 -6.22 -11.55 10.12
C TYR A 612 -6.84 -10.56 9.13
N ARG A 613 -6.47 -10.61 7.85
CA ARG A 613 -7.13 -9.80 6.81
C ARG A 613 -8.64 -10.05 6.81
N ARG A 614 -9.07 -11.30 6.71
CA ARG A 614 -10.51 -11.65 6.71
C ARG A 614 -11.21 -11.16 7.97
N ARG A 615 -10.56 -11.26 9.11
CA ARG A 615 -11.16 -10.85 10.38
C ARG A 615 -11.36 -9.35 10.53
N TYR A 616 -10.51 -8.52 9.94
CA TYR A 616 -10.56 -7.06 10.07
C TYR A 616 -11.25 -6.37 8.89
N VAL A 617 -11.41 -7.02 7.75
CA VAL A 617 -12.08 -6.47 6.57
C VAL A 617 -13.54 -6.92 6.48
N GLU A 618 -13.88 -8.11 6.99
CA GLU A 618 -15.25 -8.67 6.92
C GLU A 618 -16.12 -8.34 8.17
N ASN A 619 -15.60 -7.63 9.17
CA ASN A 619 -16.34 -7.14 10.32
C ASN A 619 -16.23 -5.62 10.45
#